data_4c04f36935a70a253e998791fea0a1da
#
_entry.id   4c04f36935a70a253e998791fea0a1da
#
_cell.length_a   1.000
_cell.length_b   1.000
_cell.length_c   1.000
_cell.angle_alpha   90.00
_cell.angle_beta   90.00
_cell.angle_gamma   90.00
#
_symmetry.space_group_name_H-M   'P 1'
#
loop_
_entity.id
_entity.type
_entity.pdbx_description
1 polymer ?
#
loop_
_entity_poly.entity_id
_entity_poly.type
_entity_poly.pdbx_seq_one_letter_code
_entity_poly.pdbx_strand_id
1 'polypeptide(L)'
;MKFIFFDLDGTLLPMVQDDFVRCYYKLLTTKMSKFGVEPKKLIDALNYGAYQMTNNDGTMTNEERFWICYEKIMGISKDTYINELNEFYETEFNEAIVSTKPDPLARKIIDVLHDKGYQVVLATSPLFPQSAIYNRIRWAGLTPEDFVLITTYEKYHYCKPNLGYYQEILDNLNIKQEGYLMIGNDIGEDLSSKLAGFRTYLVTDYIENRANMSYKPDMKGSLQDLYEYLKQL
;
A
#
# COMPACT_ATOMS: atom_id res chain seq x y z
N MET A 1 3.73 -17.80 -17.21
CA MET A 1 2.63 -17.09 -16.50
C MET A 1 2.96 -15.60 -16.58
N LYS A 2 1.99 -14.73 -16.89
CA LYS A 2 2.26 -13.29 -17.05
C LYS A 2 1.79 -12.57 -15.79
N PHE A 3 2.65 -11.78 -15.15
CA PHE A 3 2.32 -11.02 -13.94
C PHE A 3 2.32 -9.52 -14.22
N ILE A 4 1.37 -8.80 -13.61
CA ILE A 4 1.35 -7.34 -13.56
C ILE A 4 1.20 -6.91 -12.11
N PHE A 5 2.01 -5.93 -11.69
CA PHE A 5 2.09 -5.46 -10.32
C PHE A 5 1.47 -4.07 -10.23
N PHE A 6 0.60 -3.87 -9.27
CA PHE A 6 -0.05 -2.59 -9.02
C PHE A 6 0.24 -2.08 -7.62
N ASP A 7 0.45 -0.79 -7.52
CA ASP A 7 0.21 -0.08 -6.29
C ASP A 7 -1.29 0.15 -6.08
N LEU A 8 -1.69 0.53 -4.86
CA LEU A 8 -3.09 0.76 -4.50
C LEU A 8 -3.43 2.24 -4.40
N ASP A 9 -2.81 2.92 -3.44
CA ASP A 9 -3.18 4.27 -3.01
C ASP A 9 -2.66 5.34 -3.99
N GLY A 10 -3.56 6.10 -4.61
CA GLY A 10 -3.22 7.02 -5.70
C GLY A 10 -3.12 6.35 -7.09
N THR A 11 -3.22 5.02 -7.14
CA THR A 11 -3.16 4.21 -8.38
C THR A 11 -4.52 3.58 -8.67
N LEU A 12 -4.81 2.37 -8.13
CA LEU A 12 -6.12 1.72 -8.28
C LEU A 12 -7.20 2.37 -7.42
N LEU A 13 -6.82 2.98 -6.32
CA LEU A 13 -7.68 3.79 -5.47
C LEU A 13 -7.24 5.26 -5.52
N PRO A 14 -7.84 6.08 -6.41
CA PRO A 14 -7.51 7.49 -6.52
C PRO A 14 -7.67 8.23 -5.20
N MET A 15 -6.60 8.85 -4.70
CA MET A 15 -6.60 9.65 -3.48
C MET A 15 -5.43 10.62 -3.42
N VAL A 16 -5.56 11.64 -2.59
CA VAL A 16 -4.44 12.46 -2.12
C VAL A 16 -3.99 11.89 -0.79
N GLN A 17 -2.76 11.41 -0.72
CA GLN A 17 -2.23 10.70 0.44
C GLN A 17 -2.33 11.50 1.75
N ASP A 18 -2.07 12.81 1.71
CA ASP A 18 -2.15 13.67 2.90
C ASP A 18 -3.58 13.81 3.43
N ASP A 19 -4.58 13.82 2.54
CA ASP A 19 -5.98 13.90 2.95
C ASP A 19 -6.43 12.59 3.61
N PHE A 20 -6.00 11.46 3.06
CA PHE A 20 -6.24 10.14 3.65
C PHE A 20 -5.60 10.02 5.04
N VAL A 21 -4.31 10.32 5.16
CA VAL A 21 -3.58 10.22 6.45
C VAL A 21 -4.22 11.13 7.50
N ARG A 22 -4.63 12.35 7.13
CA ARG A 22 -5.32 13.28 8.03
C ARG A 22 -6.65 12.72 8.51
N CYS A 23 -7.45 12.15 7.59
CA CYS A 23 -8.72 11.51 7.92
C CYS A 23 -8.52 10.30 8.84
N TYR A 24 -7.61 9.41 8.48
CA TYR A 24 -7.23 8.23 9.26
C TYR A 24 -6.83 8.60 10.71
N TYR A 25 -5.90 9.57 10.86
CA TYR A 25 -5.45 9.99 12.20
C TYR A 25 -6.60 10.58 13.02
N LYS A 26 -7.47 11.37 12.40
CA LYS A 26 -8.66 11.92 13.09
C LYS A 26 -9.56 10.82 13.61
N LEU A 27 -9.89 9.84 12.80
CA LEU A 27 -10.77 8.73 13.18
C LEU A 27 -10.15 7.90 14.30
N LEU A 28 -8.89 7.49 14.12
CA LEU A 28 -8.19 6.66 15.10
C LEU A 28 -8.00 7.37 16.44
N THR A 29 -7.57 8.64 16.43
CA THR A 29 -7.43 9.40 17.68
C THR A 29 -8.76 9.64 18.37
N THR A 30 -9.84 9.85 17.61
CA THR A 30 -11.20 9.98 18.17
C THR A 30 -11.64 8.69 18.87
N LYS A 31 -11.40 7.51 18.28
CA LYS A 31 -11.70 6.23 18.93
C LYS A 31 -10.85 6.05 20.17
N MET A 32 -9.54 6.18 20.05
CA MET A 32 -8.60 5.85 21.12
C MET A 32 -8.66 6.83 22.31
N SER A 33 -9.09 8.07 22.09
CA SER A 33 -9.34 9.03 23.18
C SER A 33 -10.42 8.55 24.16
N LYS A 34 -11.37 7.73 23.74
CA LYS A 34 -12.39 7.13 24.61
C LYS A 34 -11.77 6.19 25.65
N PHE A 35 -10.58 5.68 25.38
CA PHE A 35 -9.80 4.81 26.27
C PHE A 35 -8.68 5.57 27.01
N GLY A 36 -8.70 6.92 26.96
CA GLY A 36 -7.72 7.75 27.64
C GLY A 36 -6.37 7.87 26.94
N VAL A 37 -6.28 7.43 25.68
CA VAL A 37 -5.06 7.57 24.88
C VAL A 37 -4.90 9.01 24.42
N GLU A 38 -3.73 9.61 24.70
CA GLU A 38 -3.42 10.98 24.31
C GLU A 38 -3.16 11.06 22.79
N PRO A 39 -3.95 11.88 22.04
CA PRO A 39 -3.89 11.92 20.57
C PRO A 39 -2.51 12.19 19.98
N LYS A 40 -1.79 13.16 20.55
CA LYS A 40 -0.45 13.52 20.05
C LYS A 40 0.52 12.35 20.20
N LYS A 41 0.51 11.70 21.36
CA LYS A 41 1.38 10.56 21.66
C LYS A 41 1.10 9.39 20.72
N LEU A 42 -0.18 9.15 20.42
CA LEU A 42 -0.58 8.11 19.46
C LEU A 42 -0.06 8.43 18.06
N ILE A 43 -0.24 9.67 17.57
CA ILE A 43 0.27 10.09 16.25
C ILE A 43 1.80 9.98 16.20
N ASP A 44 2.51 10.38 17.25
CA ASP A 44 3.97 10.26 17.32
C ASP A 44 4.40 8.77 17.26
N ALA A 45 3.67 7.87 17.92
CA ALA A 45 3.91 6.42 17.87
C ALA A 45 3.67 5.84 16.48
N LEU A 46 2.58 6.23 15.82
CA LEU A 46 2.26 5.80 14.45
C LEU A 46 3.31 6.26 13.44
N ASN A 47 3.68 7.54 13.49
CA ASN A 47 4.70 8.12 12.59
C ASN A 47 6.07 7.46 12.81
N TYR A 48 6.47 7.25 14.06
CA TYR A 48 7.73 6.60 14.37
C TYR A 48 7.72 5.14 13.93
N GLY A 49 6.63 4.42 14.15
CA GLY A 49 6.44 3.05 13.67
C GLY A 49 6.53 2.95 12.14
N ALA A 50 5.81 3.82 11.43
CA ALA A 50 5.84 3.87 9.96
C ALA A 50 7.27 4.16 9.43
N TYR A 51 7.97 5.13 10.03
CA TYR A 51 9.36 5.44 9.69
C TYR A 51 10.28 4.21 9.87
N GLN A 52 10.13 3.48 10.98
CA GLN A 52 10.95 2.31 11.26
C GLN A 52 10.61 1.11 10.36
N MET A 53 9.35 0.95 9.95
CA MET A 53 8.96 -0.04 8.94
C MET A 53 9.56 0.29 7.56
N THR A 54 9.52 1.55 7.14
CA THR A 54 10.15 1.98 5.87
C THR A 54 11.66 1.75 5.86
N ASN A 55 12.31 1.83 7.03
CA ASN A 55 13.75 1.58 7.20
C ASN A 55 14.05 0.20 7.79
N ASN A 56 13.14 -0.75 7.65
CA ASN A 56 13.34 -2.11 8.17
C ASN A 56 14.50 -2.80 7.45
N ASP A 57 15.32 -3.51 8.22
CA ASP A 57 16.51 -4.22 7.76
C ASP A 57 16.23 -5.67 7.32
N GLY A 58 14.96 -6.10 7.39
CA GLY A 58 14.52 -7.45 7.01
C GLY A 58 14.71 -8.52 8.08
N THR A 59 15.14 -8.15 9.29
CA THR A 59 15.34 -9.14 10.38
C THR A 59 14.05 -9.57 11.07
N MET A 60 12.98 -8.83 10.88
CA MET A 60 11.65 -9.09 11.42
C MET A 60 10.59 -8.52 10.48
N THR A 61 9.32 -8.95 10.63
CA THR A 61 8.23 -8.39 9.85
C THR A 61 7.99 -6.91 10.15
N ASN A 62 7.32 -6.21 9.25
CA ASN A 62 6.94 -4.81 9.49
C ASN A 62 5.98 -4.70 10.68
N GLU A 63 5.10 -5.68 10.89
CA GLU A 63 4.23 -5.73 12.07
C GLU A 63 5.04 -5.79 13.38
N GLU A 64 6.02 -6.70 13.47
CA GLU A 64 6.89 -6.82 14.66
C GLU A 64 7.67 -5.52 14.89
N ARG A 65 8.24 -4.95 13.82
CA ARG A 65 8.95 -3.67 13.87
C ARG A 65 8.04 -2.54 14.36
N PHE A 66 6.82 -2.46 13.84
CA PHE A 66 5.83 -1.46 14.25
C PHE A 66 5.51 -1.57 15.74
N TRP A 67 5.18 -2.77 16.22
CA TRP A 67 4.76 -2.94 17.61
C TRP A 67 5.87 -2.65 18.62
N ILE A 68 7.12 -3.05 18.34
CA ILE A 68 8.28 -2.68 19.16
C ILE A 68 8.39 -1.15 19.29
N CYS A 69 8.21 -0.43 18.19
CA CYS A 69 8.30 1.02 18.17
C CYS A 69 7.11 1.70 18.85
N TYR A 70 5.92 1.17 18.63
CA TYR A 70 4.68 1.62 19.26
C TYR A 70 4.78 1.51 20.78
N GLU A 71 5.12 0.34 21.31
CA GLU A 71 5.27 0.11 22.75
C GLU A 71 6.33 1.04 23.37
N LYS A 72 7.44 1.27 22.68
CA LYS A 72 8.50 2.17 23.13
C LYS A 72 7.99 3.61 23.32
N ILE A 73 7.19 4.12 22.38
CA ILE A 73 6.66 5.48 22.43
C ILE A 73 5.48 5.57 23.39
N MET A 74 4.57 4.60 23.32
CA MET A 74 3.37 4.57 24.16
C MET A 74 3.67 4.26 25.63
N GLY A 75 4.74 3.50 25.90
CA GLY A 75 5.10 3.05 27.25
C GLY A 75 4.15 1.99 27.82
N ILE A 76 3.42 1.30 26.95
CA ILE A 76 2.46 0.23 27.28
C ILE A 76 2.59 -0.89 26.27
N SER A 77 2.24 -2.12 26.68
CA SER A 77 2.18 -3.26 25.76
C SER A 77 1.10 -3.07 24.69
N LYS A 78 1.35 -3.60 23.49
CA LYS A 78 0.37 -3.69 22.41
C LYS A 78 -0.94 -4.34 22.87
N ASP A 79 -0.84 -5.35 23.73
CA ASP A 79 -1.99 -6.11 24.23
C ASP A 79 -3.00 -5.25 25.01
N THR A 80 -2.59 -4.05 25.45
CA THR A 80 -3.47 -3.13 26.18
C THR A 80 -4.65 -2.67 25.33
N TYR A 81 -4.43 -2.47 24.00
CA TYR A 81 -5.46 -1.91 23.11
C TYR A 81 -5.54 -2.64 21.77
N ILE A 82 -5.01 -3.85 21.65
CA ILE A 82 -4.99 -4.59 20.38
C ILE A 82 -6.41 -4.86 19.85
N ASN A 83 -7.35 -5.16 20.76
CA ASN A 83 -8.73 -5.43 20.37
C ASN A 83 -9.42 -4.18 19.84
N GLU A 84 -9.23 -3.03 20.49
CA GLU A 84 -9.79 -1.75 20.09
C GLU A 84 -9.20 -1.25 18.78
N LEU A 85 -7.92 -1.51 18.55
CA LEU A 85 -7.24 -1.18 17.29
C LEU A 85 -7.70 -2.10 16.14
N ASN A 86 -7.87 -3.39 16.40
CA ASN A 86 -8.43 -4.32 15.40
C ASN A 86 -9.88 -3.95 15.06
N GLU A 87 -10.71 -3.71 16.06
CA GLU A 87 -12.09 -3.25 15.86
C GLU A 87 -12.15 -1.94 15.07
N PHE A 88 -11.22 -1.00 15.30
CA PHE A 88 -11.14 0.23 14.53
C PHE A 88 -11.01 -0.04 13.03
N TYR A 89 -10.12 -0.96 12.62
CA TYR A 89 -9.95 -1.28 11.22
C TYR A 89 -11.15 -2.02 10.60
N GLU A 90 -11.95 -2.70 11.41
CA GLU A 90 -13.17 -3.36 10.95
C GLU A 90 -14.37 -2.39 10.85
N THR A 91 -14.34 -1.29 11.61
CA THR A 91 -15.48 -0.38 11.77
C THR A 91 -15.18 1.04 11.30
N GLU A 92 -14.71 1.93 12.20
CA GLU A 92 -14.57 3.38 11.94
C GLU A 92 -13.57 3.70 10.82
N PHE A 93 -12.58 2.85 10.59
CA PHE A 93 -11.64 3.04 9.48
C PHE A 93 -12.33 3.16 8.12
N ASN A 94 -13.47 2.48 7.95
CA ASN A 94 -14.24 2.56 6.71
C ASN A 94 -14.80 3.95 6.42
N GLU A 95 -14.94 4.81 7.41
CA GLU A 95 -15.35 6.20 7.19
C GLU A 95 -14.27 7.00 6.44
N ALA A 96 -13.01 6.54 6.46
CA ALA A 96 -11.92 7.21 5.72
C ALA A 96 -12.09 7.14 4.20
N ILE A 97 -13.00 6.32 3.67
CA ILE A 97 -13.35 6.29 2.24
C ILE A 97 -13.71 7.70 1.70
N VAL A 98 -14.24 8.58 2.54
CA VAL A 98 -14.58 9.97 2.14
C VAL A 98 -13.38 10.80 1.70
N SER A 99 -12.17 10.38 2.05
CA SER A 99 -10.91 11.01 1.61
C SER A 99 -10.38 10.46 0.28
N THR A 100 -11.08 9.49 -0.31
CA THR A 100 -10.71 8.84 -1.57
C THR A 100 -11.68 9.21 -2.69
N LYS A 101 -11.34 8.86 -3.92
CA LYS A 101 -12.17 9.09 -5.10
C LYS A 101 -12.26 7.81 -5.95
N PRO A 102 -13.02 6.79 -5.50
CA PRO A 102 -13.12 5.51 -6.20
C PRO A 102 -13.50 5.71 -7.68
N ASP A 103 -12.79 5.03 -8.58
CA ASP A 103 -13.02 5.12 -10.02
C ASP A 103 -13.37 3.71 -10.57
N PRO A 104 -14.49 3.56 -11.30
CA PRO A 104 -14.87 2.29 -11.93
C PRO A 104 -13.83 1.75 -12.91
N LEU A 105 -12.86 2.56 -13.34
CA LEU A 105 -11.75 2.10 -14.19
C LEU A 105 -10.89 1.06 -13.50
N ALA A 106 -10.71 1.12 -12.17
CA ALA A 106 -9.96 0.11 -11.43
C ALA A 106 -10.53 -1.30 -11.71
N ARG A 107 -11.85 -1.49 -11.58
CA ARG A 107 -12.50 -2.77 -11.87
C ARG A 107 -12.29 -3.18 -13.33
N LYS A 108 -12.52 -2.26 -14.29
CA LYS A 108 -12.35 -2.55 -15.72
C LYS A 108 -10.92 -2.95 -16.08
N ILE A 109 -9.92 -2.34 -15.46
CA ILE A 109 -8.50 -2.67 -15.64
C ILE A 109 -8.24 -4.10 -15.21
N ILE A 110 -8.69 -4.47 -14.01
CA ILE A 110 -8.48 -5.81 -13.47
C ILE A 110 -9.21 -6.87 -14.31
N ASP A 111 -10.45 -6.60 -14.73
CA ASP A 111 -11.22 -7.52 -15.58
C ASP A 111 -10.49 -7.77 -16.92
N VAL A 112 -10.02 -6.71 -17.59
CA VAL A 112 -9.25 -6.84 -18.87
C VAL A 112 -8.01 -7.70 -18.68
N LEU A 113 -7.30 -7.55 -17.55
CA LEU A 113 -6.10 -8.34 -17.29
C LEU A 113 -6.44 -9.81 -17.05
N HIS A 114 -7.48 -10.10 -16.27
CA HIS A 114 -7.94 -11.45 -16.02
C HIS A 114 -8.41 -12.14 -17.32
N ASP A 115 -9.19 -11.43 -18.15
CA ASP A 115 -9.65 -11.93 -19.46
C ASP A 115 -8.48 -12.30 -20.39
N LYS A 116 -7.35 -11.59 -20.26
CA LYS A 116 -6.11 -11.86 -21.00
C LYS A 116 -5.19 -12.89 -20.33
N GLY A 117 -5.61 -13.47 -19.20
CA GLY A 117 -4.86 -14.48 -18.46
C GLY A 117 -3.65 -13.95 -17.68
N TYR A 118 -3.63 -12.66 -17.36
CA TYR A 118 -2.62 -12.09 -16.45
C TYR A 118 -2.99 -12.40 -15.00
N GLN A 119 -1.95 -12.62 -14.19
CA GLN A 119 -2.06 -12.65 -12.74
C GLN A 119 -1.70 -11.27 -12.18
N VAL A 120 -2.55 -10.74 -11.33
CA VAL A 120 -2.38 -9.41 -10.77
C VAL A 120 -1.84 -9.51 -9.35
N VAL A 121 -0.79 -8.74 -9.06
CA VAL A 121 -0.15 -8.63 -7.74
C VAL A 121 -0.44 -7.24 -7.19
N LEU A 122 -0.96 -7.16 -5.97
CA LEU A 122 -1.07 -5.89 -5.27
C LEU A 122 0.20 -5.64 -4.46
N ALA A 123 1.06 -4.80 -5.01
CA ALA A 123 2.35 -4.42 -4.48
C ALA A 123 2.27 -3.03 -3.82
N THR A 124 1.43 -2.88 -2.79
CA THR A 124 1.34 -1.65 -1.98
C THR A 124 2.39 -1.66 -0.87
N SER A 125 2.86 -0.49 -0.40
CA SER A 125 3.80 -0.44 0.73
C SER A 125 3.16 -1.07 1.98
N PRO A 126 3.77 -2.13 2.58
CA PRO A 126 3.18 -2.89 3.68
C PRO A 126 3.34 -2.18 5.02
N LEU A 127 2.67 -1.02 5.16
CA LEU A 127 2.65 -0.17 6.35
C LEU A 127 1.36 -0.31 7.16
N PHE A 128 0.39 -1.07 6.66
CA PHE A 128 -0.92 -1.24 7.27
C PHE A 128 -1.26 -2.72 7.48
N PRO A 129 -2.12 -3.03 8.48
CA PRO A 129 -2.62 -4.38 8.66
C PRO A 129 -3.50 -4.83 7.47
N GLN A 130 -3.56 -6.13 7.28
CA GLN A 130 -4.33 -6.75 6.20
C GLN A 130 -5.78 -6.25 6.16
N SER A 131 -6.44 -6.07 7.30
CA SER A 131 -7.80 -5.55 7.39
C SER A 131 -7.93 -4.16 6.75
N ALA A 132 -6.99 -3.25 7.01
CA ALA A 132 -6.98 -1.91 6.42
C ALA A 132 -6.73 -1.96 4.90
N ILE A 133 -5.85 -2.85 4.43
CA ILE A 133 -5.58 -3.02 2.99
C ILE A 133 -6.81 -3.59 2.29
N TYR A 134 -7.45 -4.60 2.86
CA TYR A 134 -8.65 -5.21 2.30
C TYR A 134 -9.82 -4.23 2.21
N ASN A 135 -9.98 -3.34 3.20
CA ASN A 135 -10.99 -2.28 3.12
C ASN A 135 -10.71 -1.33 1.95
N ARG A 136 -9.46 -0.88 1.77
CA ARG A 136 -9.09 0.01 0.66
C ARG A 136 -9.23 -0.66 -0.70
N ILE A 137 -8.97 -1.96 -0.81
CA ILE A 137 -9.28 -2.75 -2.01
C ILE A 137 -10.79 -2.67 -2.32
N ARG A 138 -11.64 -2.87 -1.30
CA ARG A 138 -13.11 -2.77 -1.47
C ARG A 138 -13.55 -1.35 -1.83
N TRP A 139 -12.92 -0.31 -1.29
CA TRP A 139 -13.20 1.07 -1.67
C TRP A 139 -12.87 1.33 -3.15
N ALA A 140 -11.85 0.67 -3.71
CA ALA A 140 -11.55 0.73 -5.14
C ALA A 140 -12.54 -0.07 -6.02
N GLY A 141 -13.57 -0.70 -5.44
CA GLY A 141 -14.52 -1.56 -6.16
C GLY A 141 -13.94 -2.90 -6.55
N LEU A 142 -12.91 -3.34 -5.83
CA LEU A 142 -12.19 -4.60 -6.04
C LEU A 142 -12.38 -5.55 -4.85
N THR A 143 -11.88 -6.77 -4.99
CA THR A 143 -11.85 -7.76 -3.90
C THR A 143 -10.44 -8.33 -3.72
N PRO A 144 -10.10 -8.85 -2.52
CA PRO A 144 -8.80 -9.49 -2.31
C PRO A 144 -8.53 -10.66 -3.28
N GLU A 145 -9.56 -11.33 -3.73
CA GLU A 145 -9.52 -12.48 -4.65
C GLU A 145 -9.10 -12.09 -6.08
N ASP A 146 -9.15 -10.79 -6.40
CA ASP A 146 -8.64 -10.26 -7.67
C ASP A 146 -7.11 -10.37 -7.79
N PHE A 147 -6.42 -10.59 -6.67
CA PHE A 147 -4.97 -10.57 -6.59
C PHE A 147 -4.41 -11.92 -6.15
N VAL A 148 -3.42 -12.43 -6.87
CA VAL A 148 -2.73 -13.67 -6.49
C VAL A 148 -1.80 -13.48 -5.29
N LEU A 149 -1.42 -12.23 -5.01
CA LEU A 149 -0.63 -11.84 -3.86
C LEU A 149 -0.95 -10.39 -3.48
N ILE A 150 -1.04 -10.15 -2.17
CA ILE A 150 -1.23 -8.82 -1.57
C ILE A 150 -0.16 -8.64 -0.50
N THR A 151 0.60 -7.55 -0.57
CA THR A 151 1.60 -7.21 0.43
C THR A 151 0.95 -6.58 1.66
N THR A 152 1.26 -7.09 2.86
CA THR A 152 0.73 -6.62 4.14
C THR A 152 1.84 -6.58 5.19
N TYR A 153 1.70 -5.78 6.23
CA TYR A 153 2.76 -5.59 7.22
C TYR A 153 3.04 -6.85 8.06
N GLU A 154 2.06 -7.75 8.17
CA GLU A 154 2.20 -9.03 8.90
C GLU A 154 3.15 -10.01 8.21
N LYS A 155 3.28 -9.90 6.88
CA LYS A 155 3.96 -10.90 6.06
C LYS A 155 5.25 -10.40 5.43
N TYR A 156 5.46 -9.08 5.37
CA TYR A 156 6.57 -8.47 4.66
C TYR A 156 7.56 -7.80 5.61
N HIS A 157 8.84 -7.87 5.22
CA HIS A 157 9.97 -7.35 5.98
C HIS A 157 10.47 -6.02 5.46
N TYR A 158 10.18 -5.68 4.22
CA TYR A 158 10.63 -4.46 3.56
C TYR A 158 9.46 -3.65 3.03
N CYS A 159 9.66 -2.33 2.91
CA CYS A 159 8.75 -1.42 2.22
C CYS A 159 9.42 -0.87 0.96
N LYS A 160 8.64 -0.37 0.01
CA LYS A 160 9.15 0.49 -1.06
C LYS A 160 9.85 1.72 -0.44
N PRO A 161 10.96 2.22 -0.99
CA PRO A 161 11.63 1.81 -2.24
C PRO A 161 12.72 0.75 -2.08
N ASN A 162 12.80 0.03 -0.95
CA ASN A 162 13.83 -0.97 -0.72
C ASN A 162 13.73 -2.11 -1.76
N LEU A 163 14.85 -2.46 -2.38
CA LEU A 163 14.88 -3.53 -3.38
C LEU A 163 14.53 -4.91 -2.81
N GLY A 164 14.82 -5.12 -1.51
CA GLY A 164 14.39 -6.32 -0.78
C GLY A 164 12.89 -6.56 -0.84
N TYR A 165 12.09 -5.49 -0.90
CA TYR A 165 10.64 -5.58 -1.04
C TYR A 165 10.22 -6.29 -2.34
N TYR A 166 10.80 -5.89 -3.46
CA TYR A 166 10.49 -6.51 -4.76
C TYR A 166 11.03 -7.93 -4.85
N GLN A 167 12.23 -8.18 -4.29
CA GLN A 167 12.79 -9.52 -4.24
C GLN A 167 11.91 -10.46 -3.40
N GLU A 168 11.44 -10.01 -2.24
CA GLU A 168 10.55 -10.78 -1.37
C GLU A 168 9.23 -11.16 -2.08
N ILE A 169 8.66 -10.26 -2.89
CA ILE A 169 7.48 -10.58 -3.70
C ILE A 169 7.79 -11.67 -4.74
N LEU A 170 8.92 -11.53 -5.45
CA LEU A 170 9.32 -12.51 -6.46
C LEU A 170 9.57 -13.89 -5.85
N ASP A 171 10.21 -13.92 -4.68
CA ASP A 171 10.49 -15.17 -3.95
C ASP A 171 9.18 -15.83 -3.47
N ASN A 172 8.25 -15.05 -2.92
CA ASN A 172 6.93 -15.54 -2.48
C ASN A 172 6.09 -16.09 -3.63
N LEU A 173 6.21 -15.53 -4.83
CA LEU A 173 5.56 -16.04 -6.04
C LEU A 173 6.34 -17.19 -6.69
N ASN A 174 7.55 -17.49 -6.21
CA ASN A 174 8.48 -18.45 -6.81
C ASN A 174 8.70 -18.18 -8.31
N ILE A 175 8.91 -16.90 -8.65
CA ILE A 175 9.15 -16.44 -10.04
C ILE A 175 10.50 -15.72 -10.12
N LYS A 176 11.12 -15.82 -11.31
CA LYS A 176 12.34 -15.08 -11.62
C LYS A 176 11.99 -13.71 -12.20
N GLN A 177 12.90 -12.77 -12.02
CA GLN A 177 12.82 -11.46 -12.64
C GLN A 177 12.82 -11.57 -14.18
N GLU A 178 11.74 -11.13 -14.84
CA GLU A 178 11.55 -11.25 -16.29
C GLU A 178 10.99 -9.97 -16.94
N GLY A 179 11.30 -8.79 -16.39
CA GLY A 179 10.83 -7.51 -16.95
C GLY A 179 9.33 -7.30 -16.76
N TYR A 180 8.77 -7.75 -15.64
CA TYR A 180 7.39 -7.51 -15.24
C TYR A 180 7.07 -6.02 -15.19
N LEU A 181 5.79 -5.67 -15.31
CA LEU A 181 5.33 -4.28 -15.28
C LEU A 181 4.88 -3.93 -13.86
N MET A 182 5.51 -2.92 -13.26
CA MET A 182 5.03 -2.24 -12.05
C MET A 182 4.26 -0.98 -12.45
N ILE A 183 3.04 -0.86 -11.99
CA ILE A 183 2.14 0.25 -12.24
C ILE A 183 1.88 0.97 -10.91
N GLY A 184 2.19 2.25 -10.84
CA GLY A 184 2.03 3.04 -9.64
C GLY A 184 2.08 4.53 -9.90
N ASN A 185 1.90 5.35 -8.87
CA ASN A 185 1.86 6.81 -8.95
C ASN A 185 3.03 7.50 -8.23
N ASP A 186 3.81 6.76 -7.43
CA ASP A 186 4.94 7.34 -6.69
C ASP A 186 6.26 7.14 -7.45
N ILE A 187 6.93 8.28 -7.76
CA ILE A 187 8.20 8.27 -8.49
C ILE A 187 9.32 7.65 -7.64
N GLY A 188 9.32 7.87 -6.32
CA GLY A 188 10.34 7.32 -5.42
C GLY A 188 10.14 5.86 -5.11
N GLU A 189 8.90 5.49 -4.79
CA GLU A 189 8.55 4.13 -4.36
C GLU A 189 8.38 3.19 -5.54
N ASP A 190 7.42 3.45 -6.44
CA ASP A 190 7.06 2.50 -7.49
C ASP A 190 8.10 2.39 -8.59
N LEU A 191 8.68 3.53 -9.01
CA LEU A 191 9.68 3.52 -10.07
C LEU A 191 11.04 2.98 -9.61
N SER A 192 11.29 2.84 -8.30
CA SER A 192 12.48 2.15 -7.79
C SER A 192 12.53 0.69 -8.21
N SER A 193 11.38 0.08 -8.54
CA SER A 193 11.28 -1.28 -9.10
C SER A 193 12.12 -1.49 -10.36
N LYS A 194 12.45 -0.42 -11.10
CA LYS A 194 13.39 -0.49 -12.23
C LYS A 194 14.76 -1.03 -11.81
N LEU A 195 15.22 -0.70 -10.61
CA LEU A 195 16.48 -1.20 -10.08
C LEU A 195 16.42 -2.71 -9.78
N ALA A 196 15.21 -3.23 -9.58
CA ALA A 196 14.93 -4.66 -9.50
C ALA A 196 14.53 -5.27 -10.87
N GLY A 197 14.70 -4.51 -11.98
CA GLY A 197 14.52 -4.93 -13.38
C GLY A 197 13.09 -4.98 -13.87
N PHE A 198 12.17 -4.35 -13.18
CA PHE A 198 10.81 -4.16 -13.69
C PHE A 198 10.77 -3.08 -14.76
N ARG A 199 9.83 -3.22 -15.70
CA ARG A 199 9.34 -2.09 -16.48
C ARG A 199 8.34 -1.32 -15.62
N THR A 200 8.18 -0.02 -15.90
CA THR A 200 7.33 0.83 -15.06
C THR A 200 6.33 1.62 -15.88
N TYR A 201 5.11 1.74 -15.34
CA TYR A 201 4.09 2.68 -15.83
C TYR A 201 3.72 3.64 -14.69
N LEU A 202 3.93 4.94 -14.91
CA LEU A 202 3.55 5.98 -13.96
C LEU A 202 2.11 6.46 -14.25
N VAL A 203 1.20 6.21 -13.32
CA VAL A 203 -0.15 6.79 -13.35
C VAL A 203 -0.08 8.25 -12.91
N THR A 204 -0.59 9.16 -13.72
CA THR A 204 -0.32 10.59 -13.57
C THR A 204 -1.42 11.38 -12.86
N ASP A 205 -2.53 10.75 -12.49
CA ASP A 205 -3.68 11.44 -11.87
C ASP A 205 -3.36 11.95 -10.46
N TYR A 206 -2.56 11.20 -9.69
CA TYR A 206 -2.19 11.51 -8.30
C TYR A 206 -0.70 11.23 -8.08
N ILE A 207 0.17 11.90 -8.86
CA ILE A 207 1.63 11.70 -8.75
C ILE A 207 2.14 12.10 -7.37
N GLU A 208 2.92 11.18 -6.77
CA GLU A 208 3.69 11.42 -5.55
C GLU A 208 5.19 11.36 -5.84
N ASN A 209 5.96 12.16 -5.11
CA ASN A 209 7.42 12.15 -5.16
C ASN A 209 8.01 12.78 -3.88
N ARG A 210 7.65 12.26 -2.74
CA ARG A 210 8.10 12.79 -1.43
C ARG A 210 9.60 12.68 -1.21
N ALA A 211 10.21 11.65 -1.78
CA ALA A 211 11.65 11.43 -1.72
C ALA A 211 12.45 12.30 -2.69
N ASN A 212 11.78 13.15 -3.50
CA ASN A 212 12.39 13.99 -4.54
C ASN A 212 13.34 13.22 -5.47
N MET A 213 12.93 12.02 -5.87
CA MET A 213 13.69 11.14 -6.75
C MET A 213 13.53 11.54 -8.23
N SER A 214 14.49 11.14 -9.06
CA SER A 214 14.53 11.48 -10.48
C SER A 214 14.38 10.26 -11.39
N TYR A 215 13.75 9.17 -10.92
CA TYR A 215 13.49 8.01 -11.76
C TYR A 215 12.57 8.38 -12.93
N LYS A 216 12.92 7.87 -14.12
CA LYS A 216 12.10 8.06 -15.32
C LYS A 216 11.29 6.78 -15.56
N PRO A 217 9.95 6.87 -15.68
CA PRO A 217 9.12 5.73 -16.04
C PRO A 217 9.42 5.30 -17.50
N ASP A 218 9.17 4.02 -17.81
CA ASP A 218 9.20 3.53 -19.18
C ASP A 218 7.97 3.99 -19.96
N MET A 219 6.83 4.09 -19.25
CA MET A 219 5.56 4.60 -19.76
C MET A 219 4.88 5.45 -18.70
N LYS A 220 4.00 6.35 -19.12
CA LYS A 220 3.17 7.15 -18.24
C LYS A 220 1.88 7.59 -18.92
N GLY A 221 0.86 7.86 -18.15
CA GLY A 221 -0.42 8.39 -18.58
C GLY A 221 -1.43 8.37 -17.44
N SER A 222 -2.62 8.86 -17.69
CA SER A 222 -3.75 8.77 -16.75
C SER A 222 -4.18 7.31 -16.52
N LEU A 223 -5.06 7.10 -15.55
CA LEU A 223 -5.68 5.77 -15.35
C LEU A 223 -6.49 5.34 -16.59
N GLN A 224 -7.10 6.29 -17.30
CA GLN A 224 -7.79 6.03 -18.58
C GLN A 224 -6.79 5.61 -19.67
N ASP A 225 -5.64 6.29 -19.79
CA ASP A 225 -4.60 5.92 -20.77
C ASP A 225 -4.03 4.54 -20.46
N LEU A 226 -3.85 4.22 -19.19
CA LEU A 226 -3.44 2.89 -18.74
C LEU A 226 -4.46 1.82 -19.19
N TYR A 227 -5.75 2.06 -18.97
CA TYR A 227 -6.80 1.13 -19.40
C TYR A 227 -6.73 0.86 -20.91
N GLU A 228 -6.59 1.91 -21.74
CA GLU A 228 -6.47 1.74 -23.20
C GLU A 228 -5.18 1.01 -23.59
N TYR A 229 -4.07 1.26 -22.89
CA TYR A 229 -2.83 0.54 -23.11
C TYR A 229 -2.97 -0.96 -22.79
N LEU A 230 -3.56 -1.31 -21.65
CA LEU A 230 -3.72 -2.70 -21.22
C LEU A 230 -4.66 -3.50 -22.13
N LYS A 231 -5.64 -2.85 -22.75
CA LYS A 231 -6.49 -3.48 -23.78
C LYS A 231 -5.72 -3.92 -25.02
N GLN A 232 -4.55 -3.33 -25.28
CA GLN A 232 -3.74 -3.64 -26.45
C GLN A 232 -2.65 -4.70 -26.21
N LEU A 233 -2.37 -5.07 -24.93
CA LEU A 233 -1.44 -6.14 -24.58
C LEU A 233 -1.94 -7.49 -25.09
#